data_4cec981da7c21f9d381ef82259963af9
#
_entry.id   4cec981da7c21f9d381ef82259963af9
#
_cell.length_a   1.000
_cell.length_b   1.000
_cell.length_c   1.000
_cell.angle_alpha   90.00
_cell.angle_beta   90.00
_cell.angle_gamma   90.00
#
_symmetry.space_group_name_H-M   'P 1'
#
loop_
_entity.id
_entity.type
_entity.pdbx_description
1 polymer ?
#
loop_
_entity_poly.entity_id
_entity_poly.type
_entity_poly.pdbx_seq_one_letter_code
_entity_poly.pdbx_strand_id
1 'polypeptide(L)'
;MAVKEGWRGRFFEDFEVGDVYEHALGRTITTADNIWFTLLTQNTAPIHFDHQYAAQTEFGKPLVNSCLTLSLVTGQSVSDVSQHVMANLGWDEVRLPHPVFEGDTIHSRSEVLELRESRSRPNVGIVSVRTTGFNQDGTEVISFKRTALIYRKSAALQPVRKSAAMPPVRRAGKPSAKAPKH
;
A
#
# COMPACT_ATOMS: atom_id res chain seq x y z
N MET A 1 13.48 -11.67 -27.99
CA MET A 1 13.52 -11.31 -26.55
C MET A 1 12.32 -11.96 -25.87
N ALA A 2 12.53 -12.65 -24.75
CA ALA A 2 11.41 -13.22 -23.97
C ALA A 2 10.81 -12.10 -23.09
N VAL A 3 9.49 -11.95 -23.12
CA VAL A 3 8.75 -11.08 -22.20
C VAL A 3 8.69 -11.79 -20.86
N LYS A 4 9.16 -11.12 -19.81
CA LYS A 4 9.04 -11.60 -18.42
C LYS A 4 7.77 -11.04 -17.82
N GLU A 5 6.97 -11.90 -17.18
CA GLU A 5 5.82 -11.46 -16.41
C GLU A 5 6.30 -10.87 -15.07
N GLY A 6 5.71 -9.74 -14.68
CA GLY A 6 5.93 -9.15 -13.36
C GLY A 6 5.07 -9.84 -12.30
N TRP A 7 5.32 -9.46 -11.04
CA TRP A 7 4.48 -9.88 -9.92
C TRP A 7 3.04 -9.42 -10.13
N ARG A 8 2.07 -10.31 -9.87
CA ARG A 8 0.63 -10.05 -10.11
C ARG A 8 -0.22 -10.12 -8.85
N GLY A 9 0.38 -10.36 -7.70
CA GLY A 9 -0.33 -10.56 -6.43
C GLY A 9 -0.71 -12.02 -6.16
N ARG A 10 -1.34 -12.24 -5.00
CA ARG A 10 -1.76 -13.57 -4.52
C ARG A 10 -3.27 -13.75 -4.66
N PHE A 11 -3.67 -14.95 -5.03
CA PHE A 11 -5.04 -15.45 -4.93
C PHE A 11 -5.25 -16.17 -3.59
N PHE A 12 -6.49 -16.51 -3.27
CA PHE A 12 -6.81 -17.15 -2.00
C PHE A 12 -5.99 -18.43 -1.73
N GLU A 13 -5.73 -19.22 -2.76
CA GLU A 13 -4.98 -20.48 -2.67
C GLU A 13 -3.46 -20.28 -2.47
N ASP A 14 -2.97 -19.07 -2.52
CA ASP A 14 -1.54 -18.75 -2.35
C ASP A 14 -1.20 -18.34 -0.91
N PHE A 15 -2.16 -18.38 0.01
CA PHE A 15 -1.97 -18.03 1.41
C PHE A 15 -1.96 -19.29 2.28
N GLU A 16 -1.09 -19.27 3.30
CA GLU A 16 -1.08 -20.25 4.40
C GLU A 16 -1.16 -19.50 5.74
N VAL A 17 -1.84 -20.09 6.74
CA VAL A 17 -1.89 -19.49 8.08
C VAL A 17 -0.49 -19.51 8.69
N GLY A 18 -0.06 -18.36 9.21
CA GLY A 18 1.28 -18.16 9.75
C GLY A 18 2.29 -17.58 8.75
N ASP A 19 1.92 -17.45 7.45
CA ASP A 19 2.77 -16.72 6.49
C ASP A 19 2.99 -15.28 6.94
N VAL A 20 4.23 -14.81 6.79
CA VAL A 20 4.60 -13.40 7.04
C VAL A 20 5.13 -12.79 5.75
N TYR A 21 4.53 -11.70 5.35
CA TYR A 21 4.93 -10.93 4.16
C TYR A 21 5.55 -9.59 4.59
N GLU A 22 6.86 -9.45 4.37
CA GLU A 22 7.56 -8.16 4.48
C GLU A 22 7.26 -7.36 3.21
N HIS A 23 6.61 -6.19 3.34
CA HIS A 23 6.24 -5.39 2.18
C HIS A 23 7.44 -4.61 1.65
N ALA A 24 7.68 -4.71 0.34
CA ALA A 24 8.92 -4.27 -0.29
C ALA A 24 9.19 -2.75 -0.24
N LEU A 25 8.14 -1.93 -0.10
CA LEU A 25 8.26 -0.47 -0.24
C LEU A 25 8.11 0.23 1.11
N GLY A 26 9.16 0.94 1.54
CA GLY A 26 9.05 1.97 2.56
C GLY A 26 8.54 3.30 1.97
N ARG A 27 7.90 4.13 2.80
CA ARG A 27 7.38 5.44 2.39
C ARG A 27 7.68 6.50 3.44
N THR A 28 8.47 7.51 3.06
CA THR A 28 8.68 8.69 3.90
C THR A 28 7.47 9.61 3.80
N ILE A 29 6.91 9.99 4.95
CA ILE A 29 5.77 10.90 5.02
C ILE A 29 6.26 12.33 4.95
N THR A 30 5.76 13.08 3.98
CA THR A 30 6.08 14.49 3.82
C THR A 30 5.02 15.39 4.48
N THR A 31 5.39 16.65 4.73
CA THR A 31 4.43 17.70 5.16
C THR A 31 3.24 17.80 4.22
N ALA A 32 3.47 17.70 2.91
CA ALA A 32 2.40 17.75 1.92
C ALA A 32 1.42 16.58 2.08
N ASP A 33 1.90 15.37 2.30
CA ASP A 33 1.04 14.20 2.51
C ASP A 33 0.12 14.42 3.71
N ASN A 34 0.65 14.89 4.84
CA ASN A 34 -0.08 15.11 6.08
C ASN A 34 -1.15 16.20 5.95
N ILE A 35 -0.77 17.36 5.42
CA ILE A 35 -1.68 18.49 5.22
C ILE A 35 -2.80 18.12 4.25
N TRP A 36 -2.46 17.58 3.06
CA TRP A 36 -3.43 17.22 2.05
C TRP A 36 -4.43 16.18 2.55
N PHE A 37 -3.94 15.10 3.17
CA PHE A 37 -4.81 14.05 3.69
C PHE A 37 -5.74 14.60 4.78
N THR A 38 -5.21 15.38 5.70
CA THR A 38 -5.97 15.93 6.82
C THR A 38 -7.09 16.85 6.34
N LEU A 39 -6.79 17.79 5.42
CA LEU A 39 -7.78 18.72 4.89
C LEU A 39 -8.78 18.02 3.95
N LEU A 40 -8.32 17.08 3.12
CA LEU A 40 -9.19 16.31 2.23
C LEU A 40 -10.23 15.49 3.00
N THR A 41 -9.88 15.00 4.18
CA THR A 41 -10.79 14.24 5.06
C THR A 41 -11.58 15.14 6.02
N GLN A 42 -11.54 16.47 5.84
CA GLN A 42 -12.22 17.46 6.67
C GLN A 42 -11.84 17.40 8.17
N ASN A 43 -10.65 16.90 8.48
CA ASN A 43 -10.13 16.95 9.84
C ASN A 43 -9.58 18.36 10.11
N THR A 44 -10.18 19.05 11.08
CA THR A 44 -9.84 20.44 11.43
C THR A 44 -8.88 20.56 12.62
N ALA A 45 -8.33 19.45 13.13
CA ALA A 45 -7.42 19.48 14.25
C ALA A 45 -6.07 20.13 13.87
N PRO A 46 -5.72 21.29 14.41
CA PRO A 46 -4.56 22.07 13.96
C PRO A 46 -3.21 21.38 14.22
N ILE A 47 -3.18 20.40 15.13
CA ILE A 47 -1.97 19.63 15.44
C ILE A 47 -1.35 18.93 14.21
N HIS A 48 -2.12 18.72 13.14
CA HIS A 48 -1.67 18.03 11.93
C HIS A 48 -1.11 18.96 10.85
N PHE A 49 -1.40 20.27 10.90
CA PHE A 49 -1.05 21.19 9.81
C PHE A 49 -0.63 22.59 10.24
N ASP A 50 -0.86 22.98 11.52
CA ASP A 50 -0.41 24.26 12.07
C ASP A 50 0.86 24.03 12.91
N HIS A 51 2.00 24.40 12.34
CA HIS A 51 3.31 24.22 12.99
C HIS A 51 3.46 25.07 14.26
N GLN A 52 2.84 26.26 14.32
CA GLN A 52 2.92 27.09 15.50
C GLN A 52 2.06 26.53 16.65
N TYR A 53 0.89 26.01 16.31
CA TYR A 53 0.07 25.31 17.28
C TYR A 53 0.76 24.03 17.78
N ALA A 54 1.24 23.19 16.87
CA ALA A 54 1.89 21.93 17.21
C ALA A 54 3.15 22.11 18.06
N ALA A 55 3.90 23.19 17.86
CA ALA A 55 5.08 23.54 18.67
C ALA A 55 4.76 23.82 20.14
N GLN A 56 3.51 24.14 20.48
CA GLN A 56 3.05 24.39 21.84
C GLN A 56 2.50 23.14 22.53
N THR A 57 2.39 22.02 21.81
CA THR A 57 1.93 20.74 22.36
C THR A 57 3.11 19.95 22.93
N GLU A 58 2.80 18.87 23.66
CA GLU A 58 3.81 17.94 24.19
C GLU A 58 4.67 17.29 23.09
N PHE A 59 4.22 17.29 21.84
CA PHE A 59 4.95 16.72 20.70
C PHE A 59 5.94 17.70 20.06
N GLY A 60 5.77 19.01 20.24
CA GLY A 60 6.67 20.06 19.75
C GLY A 60 6.72 20.22 18.23
N LYS A 61 5.97 19.43 17.47
CA LYS A 61 5.92 19.42 16.00
C LYS A 61 4.63 18.74 15.50
N PRO A 62 4.24 18.94 14.21
CA PRO A 62 3.02 18.32 13.68
C PRO A 62 3.03 16.81 13.77
N LEU A 63 1.93 16.26 14.29
CA LEU A 63 1.65 14.83 14.23
C LEU A 63 1.11 14.46 12.85
N VAL A 64 1.51 13.29 12.35
CA VAL A 64 0.87 12.68 11.20
C VAL A 64 -0.53 12.23 11.58
N ASN A 65 -1.51 12.51 10.70
CA ASN A 65 -2.89 12.06 10.88
C ASN A 65 -2.95 10.54 11.00
N SER A 66 -3.57 10.04 12.04
CA SER A 66 -3.66 8.59 12.33
C SER A 66 -4.30 7.80 11.20
N CYS A 67 -5.31 8.37 10.53
CA CYS A 67 -5.95 7.75 9.37
C CYS A 67 -5.02 7.72 8.15
N LEU A 68 -4.11 8.69 7.99
CA LEU A 68 -3.07 8.63 6.97
C LEU A 68 -2.14 7.44 7.22
N THR A 69 -1.68 7.25 8.46
CA THR A 69 -0.85 6.11 8.84
C THR A 69 -1.54 4.79 8.54
N LEU A 70 -2.82 4.64 8.92
CA LEU A 70 -3.62 3.44 8.61
C LEU A 70 -3.74 3.21 7.10
N SER A 71 -4.04 4.26 6.34
CA SER A 71 -4.21 4.17 4.88
C SER A 71 -2.90 3.81 4.19
N LEU A 72 -1.78 4.40 4.62
CA LEU A 72 -0.45 4.13 4.09
C LEU A 72 -0.05 2.67 4.30
N VAL A 73 -0.14 2.18 5.53
CA VAL A 73 0.24 0.80 5.89
C VAL A 73 -0.70 -0.23 5.22
N THR A 74 -1.99 0.10 5.11
CA THR A 74 -2.92 -0.71 4.30
C THR A 74 -2.47 -0.73 2.83
N GLY A 75 -2.10 0.42 2.27
CA GLY A 75 -1.63 0.55 0.88
C GLY A 75 -0.36 -0.27 0.61
N GLN A 76 0.61 -0.26 1.51
CA GLN A 76 1.84 -1.06 1.40
C GLN A 76 1.55 -2.57 1.30
N SER A 77 0.52 -3.05 1.99
CA SER A 77 0.14 -4.46 1.99
C SER A 77 -0.59 -4.93 0.71
N VAL A 78 -0.98 -4.02 -0.18
CA VAL A 78 -1.84 -4.36 -1.32
C VAL A 78 -1.20 -5.38 -2.24
N SER A 79 0.06 -5.17 -2.64
CA SER A 79 0.74 -6.06 -3.59
C SER A 79 0.82 -7.51 -3.10
N ASP A 80 0.99 -7.70 -1.79
CA ASP A 80 1.20 -9.02 -1.20
C ASP A 80 -0.07 -9.66 -0.68
N VAL A 81 -1.02 -8.86 -0.17
CA VAL A 81 -2.20 -9.38 0.53
C VAL A 81 -3.49 -9.19 -0.27
N SER A 82 -3.65 -8.06 -0.94
CA SER A 82 -4.97 -7.68 -1.47
C SER A 82 -5.01 -7.20 -2.90
N GLN A 83 -4.01 -7.55 -3.72
CA GLN A 83 -4.00 -7.20 -5.15
C GLN A 83 -5.21 -7.78 -5.89
N HIS A 84 -5.66 -8.97 -5.50
CA HIS A 84 -6.85 -9.63 -6.04
C HIS A 84 -8.04 -9.58 -5.07
N VAL A 85 -8.20 -8.44 -4.37
CA VAL A 85 -9.31 -8.25 -3.46
C VAL A 85 -10.62 -8.04 -4.20
N MET A 86 -11.68 -8.71 -3.74
CA MET A 86 -13.06 -8.41 -4.12
C MET A 86 -13.63 -7.29 -3.25
N ALA A 87 -13.42 -7.38 -1.94
CA ALA A 87 -13.88 -6.40 -0.97
C ALA A 87 -13.09 -6.48 0.34
N ASN A 88 -12.89 -5.35 0.96
CA ASN A 88 -12.47 -5.25 2.34
C ASN A 88 -13.71 -5.41 3.24
N LEU A 89 -13.63 -6.24 4.26
CA LEU A 89 -14.74 -6.46 5.19
C LEU A 89 -14.62 -5.61 6.44
N GLY A 90 -13.39 -5.26 6.84
CA GLY A 90 -13.20 -4.40 7.99
C GLY A 90 -11.76 -4.34 8.46
N TRP A 91 -11.53 -3.40 9.37
CA TRP A 91 -10.35 -3.29 10.20
C TRP A 91 -10.79 -3.41 11.66
N ASP A 92 -10.11 -4.28 12.40
CA ASP A 92 -10.33 -4.52 13.81
C ASP A 92 -9.04 -4.31 14.59
N GLU A 93 -9.13 -4.16 15.90
CA GLU A 93 -7.97 -4.08 16.79
C GLU A 93 -6.92 -3.03 16.35
N VAL A 94 -7.37 -1.90 15.81
CA VAL A 94 -6.45 -0.83 15.41
C VAL A 94 -5.80 -0.24 16.66
N ARG A 95 -4.45 -0.21 16.68
CA ARG A 95 -3.62 0.36 17.75
C ARG A 95 -2.57 1.28 17.16
N LEU A 96 -2.31 2.37 17.84
CA LEU A 96 -1.32 3.41 17.48
C LEU A 96 -0.41 3.63 18.71
N PRO A 97 0.52 2.70 18.98
CA PRO A 97 1.29 2.73 20.21
C PRO A 97 2.28 3.90 20.29
N HIS A 98 2.76 4.38 19.14
CA HIS A 98 3.71 5.50 19.09
C HIS A 98 3.29 6.52 18.03
N PRO A 99 3.57 7.82 18.27
CA PRO A 99 3.28 8.88 17.31
C PRO A 99 4.15 8.76 16.07
N VAL A 100 3.59 9.21 14.94
CA VAL A 100 4.30 9.36 13.67
C VAL A 100 4.45 10.83 13.36
N PHE A 101 5.60 11.20 12.82
CA PHE A 101 5.92 12.58 12.45
C PHE A 101 6.26 12.71 10.98
N GLU A 102 6.17 13.93 10.47
CA GLU A 102 6.67 14.27 9.14
C GLU A 102 8.18 13.98 9.09
N GLY A 103 8.61 13.31 8.01
CA GLY A 103 9.98 12.81 7.85
C GLY A 103 10.17 11.36 8.26
N ASP A 104 9.24 10.75 9.02
CA ASP A 104 9.32 9.33 9.31
C ASP A 104 9.11 8.48 8.05
N THR A 105 9.89 7.42 7.94
CA THR A 105 9.77 6.43 6.86
C THR A 105 9.12 5.17 7.40
N ILE A 106 7.94 4.87 6.89
CA ILE A 106 7.14 3.74 7.36
C ILE A 106 7.39 2.52 6.48
N HIS A 107 7.69 1.40 7.11
CA HIS A 107 7.73 0.05 6.56
C HIS A 107 6.65 -0.80 7.22
N SER A 108 6.27 -1.90 6.60
CA SER A 108 5.24 -2.75 7.19
C SER A 108 5.37 -4.22 6.78
N ARG A 109 4.73 -5.08 7.58
CA ARG A 109 4.59 -6.51 7.30
C ARG A 109 3.18 -6.98 7.65
N SER A 110 2.77 -8.09 7.05
CA SER A 110 1.49 -8.73 7.34
C SER A 110 1.68 -10.20 7.66
N GLU A 111 1.02 -10.68 8.71
CA GLU A 111 0.93 -12.09 9.10
C GLU A 111 -0.47 -12.61 8.81
N VAL A 112 -0.57 -13.78 8.18
CA VAL A 112 -1.86 -14.44 7.91
C VAL A 112 -2.34 -15.14 9.18
N LEU A 113 -3.48 -14.67 9.71
CA LEU A 113 -4.05 -15.19 10.94
C LEU A 113 -5.09 -16.29 10.71
N GLU A 114 -5.89 -16.15 9.65
CA GLU A 114 -7.01 -17.04 9.39
C GLU A 114 -7.35 -17.09 7.90
N LEU A 115 -7.64 -18.27 7.43
CA LEU A 115 -8.19 -18.53 6.09
C LEU A 115 -9.54 -19.24 6.24
N ARG A 116 -10.55 -18.75 5.55
CA ARG A 116 -11.89 -19.30 5.62
C ARG A 116 -12.57 -19.29 4.25
N GLU A 117 -13.26 -20.38 3.95
CA GLU A 117 -14.12 -20.46 2.77
C GLU A 117 -15.31 -19.51 2.87
N SER A 118 -15.65 -18.86 1.78
CA SER A 118 -16.87 -18.06 1.71
C SER A 118 -18.07 -18.95 1.45
N ARG A 119 -19.02 -18.98 2.37
CA ARG A 119 -20.23 -19.80 2.23
C ARG A 119 -21.20 -19.27 1.18
N SER A 120 -21.20 -17.97 0.93
CA SER A 120 -22.14 -17.30 0.02
C SER A 120 -21.55 -17.00 -1.35
N ARG A 121 -20.21 -17.07 -1.51
CA ARG A 121 -19.50 -16.67 -2.72
C ARG A 121 -18.38 -17.66 -3.04
N PRO A 122 -18.63 -18.67 -3.87
CA PRO A 122 -17.66 -19.74 -4.13
C PRO A 122 -16.40 -19.28 -4.89
N ASN A 123 -16.44 -18.10 -5.50
CA ASN A 123 -15.35 -17.52 -6.27
C ASN A 123 -14.31 -16.74 -5.44
N VAL A 124 -14.50 -16.65 -4.11
CA VAL A 124 -13.60 -15.98 -3.19
C VAL A 124 -13.39 -16.79 -1.92
N GLY A 125 -12.28 -16.54 -1.24
CA GLY A 125 -12.05 -16.92 0.15
C GLY A 125 -11.91 -15.69 1.04
N ILE A 126 -11.97 -15.89 2.34
CA ILE A 126 -11.80 -14.86 3.36
C ILE A 126 -10.42 -15.02 3.95
N VAL A 127 -9.64 -13.95 3.90
CA VAL A 127 -8.29 -13.87 4.46
C VAL A 127 -8.29 -12.82 5.57
N SER A 128 -7.85 -13.21 6.76
CA SER A 128 -7.62 -12.28 7.87
C SER A 128 -6.11 -12.18 8.12
N VAL A 129 -5.59 -10.96 8.14
CA VAL A 129 -4.18 -10.68 8.40
C VAL A 129 -4.03 -9.69 9.55
N ARG A 130 -2.92 -9.80 10.30
CA ARG A 130 -2.42 -8.72 11.16
C ARG A 130 -1.35 -7.96 10.39
N THR A 131 -1.56 -6.68 10.18
CA THR A 131 -0.57 -5.82 9.57
C THR A 131 0.01 -4.88 10.62
N THR A 132 1.34 -4.81 10.66
CA THR A 132 2.09 -3.97 11.60
C THR A 132 2.98 -3.03 10.82
N GLY A 133 2.92 -1.74 11.13
CA GLY A 133 3.76 -0.68 10.56
C GLY A 133 4.83 -0.24 11.55
N PHE A 134 6.03 0.00 11.04
CA PHE A 134 7.21 0.41 11.80
C PHE A 134 7.81 1.67 11.17
N ASN A 135 8.38 2.55 11.99
CA ASN A 135 9.20 3.65 11.50
C ASN A 135 10.62 3.17 11.13
N GLN A 136 11.49 4.08 10.70
CA GLN A 136 12.88 3.81 10.32
C GLN A 136 13.74 3.22 11.44
N ASP A 137 13.34 3.40 12.70
CA ASP A 137 14.05 2.92 13.88
C ASP A 137 13.54 1.55 14.35
N GLY A 138 12.60 0.95 13.62
CA GLY A 138 11.96 -0.31 13.98
C GLY A 138 10.90 -0.19 15.08
N THR A 139 10.50 1.04 15.44
CA THR A 139 9.44 1.27 16.43
C THR A 139 8.07 1.00 15.80
N GLU A 140 7.26 0.15 16.43
CA GLU A 140 5.88 -0.09 16.00
C GLU A 140 5.05 1.19 16.16
N VAL A 141 4.47 1.66 15.07
CA VAL A 141 3.65 2.88 15.05
C VAL A 141 2.16 2.59 14.84
N ILE A 142 1.85 1.45 14.26
CA ILE A 142 0.49 0.99 14.05
C ILE A 142 0.43 -0.52 13.95
N SER A 143 -0.61 -1.13 14.49
CA SER A 143 -1.01 -2.49 14.15
C SER A 143 -2.52 -2.59 14.02
N PHE A 144 -2.98 -3.50 13.17
CA PHE A 144 -4.41 -3.77 12.99
C PHE A 144 -4.66 -5.17 12.40
N LYS A 145 -5.81 -5.73 12.69
CA LYS A 145 -6.34 -6.90 12.00
C LYS A 145 -7.21 -6.42 10.83
N ARG A 146 -6.98 -6.98 9.64
CA ARG A 146 -7.79 -6.71 8.46
C ARG A 146 -8.36 -8.00 7.89
N THR A 147 -9.64 -7.98 7.54
CA THR A 147 -10.32 -9.11 6.92
C THR A 147 -10.80 -8.71 5.53
N ALA A 148 -10.50 -9.54 4.52
CA ALA A 148 -10.81 -9.26 3.13
C ALA A 148 -11.32 -10.50 2.38
N LEU A 149 -12.14 -10.27 1.35
CA LEU A 149 -12.52 -11.26 0.36
C LEU A 149 -11.49 -11.24 -0.77
N ILE A 150 -10.78 -12.34 -0.98
CA ILE A 150 -9.76 -12.48 -2.02
C ILE A 150 -10.25 -13.46 -3.08
N TYR A 151 -10.10 -13.10 -4.35
CA TYR A 151 -10.48 -13.97 -5.46
C TYR A 151 -9.67 -15.26 -5.46
N ARG A 152 -10.32 -16.33 -5.91
CA ARG A 152 -9.68 -17.60 -6.23
C ARG A 152 -9.05 -17.57 -7.62
N LYS A 153 -8.05 -18.42 -7.84
CA LYS A 153 -7.41 -18.58 -9.16
C LYS A 153 -8.43 -18.91 -10.26
N SER A 154 -9.44 -19.73 -9.92
CA SER A 154 -10.53 -20.10 -10.84
C SER A 154 -11.43 -18.94 -11.25
N ALA A 155 -11.45 -17.87 -10.45
CA ALA A 155 -12.26 -16.67 -10.68
C ALA A 155 -11.41 -15.45 -11.06
N ALA A 156 -10.13 -15.66 -11.38
CA ALA A 156 -9.22 -14.60 -11.79
C ALA A 156 -9.81 -13.81 -12.97
N LEU A 157 -9.95 -12.51 -12.77
CA LEU A 157 -10.33 -11.60 -13.84
C LEU A 157 -9.24 -11.67 -14.91
N GLN A 158 -9.61 -11.98 -16.15
CA GLN A 158 -8.67 -11.93 -17.25
C GLN A 158 -8.12 -10.50 -17.34
N PRO A 159 -6.79 -10.31 -17.43
CA PRO A 159 -6.25 -8.98 -17.69
C PRO A 159 -6.93 -8.46 -18.95
N VAL A 160 -7.41 -7.22 -18.90
CA VAL A 160 -7.94 -6.57 -20.10
C VAL A 160 -6.87 -6.70 -21.17
N ARG A 161 -7.12 -7.59 -22.15
CA ARG A 161 -6.20 -7.76 -23.27
C ARG A 161 -6.07 -6.39 -23.90
N LYS A 162 -4.87 -5.81 -23.90
CA LYS A 162 -4.60 -4.65 -24.72
C LYS A 162 -4.98 -5.04 -26.13
N SER A 163 -6.09 -4.54 -26.64
CA SER A 163 -6.51 -4.76 -28.02
C SER A 163 -5.43 -4.14 -28.89
N ALA A 164 -4.91 -4.94 -29.82
CA ALA A 164 -3.83 -4.67 -30.73
C ALA A 164 -2.41 -4.68 -30.09
N ALA A 165 -1.54 -5.45 -30.71
CA ALA A 165 -0.12 -5.46 -30.41
C ALA A 165 0.38 -4.00 -30.33
N MET A 166 1.05 -3.66 -29.25
CA MET A 166 1.75 -2.38 -29.17
C MET A 166 2.63 -2.28 -30.42
N PRO A 167 2.55 -1.17 -31.17
CA PRO A 167 3.41 -0.99 -32.33
C PRO A 167 4.88 -1.15 -31.88
N PRO A 168 5.73 -1.77 -32.70
CA PRO A 168 7.13 -1.93 -32.34
C PRO A 168 7.73 -0.56 -32.00
N VAL A 169 8.48 -0.50 -30.92
CA VAL A 169 9.21 0.71 -30.52
C VAL A 169 10.10 1.10 -31.71
N ARG A 170 9.75 2.21 -32.37
CA ARG A 170 10.61 2.76 -33.43
C ARG A 170 11.94 3.15 -32.79
N ARG A 171 13.03 2.48 -33.17
CA ARG A 171 14.36 2.94 -32.81
C ARG A 171 14.53 4.35 -33.40
N ALA A 172 14.87 5.31 -32.55
CA ALA A 172 15.29 6.62 -33.01
C ALA A 172 16.45 6.42 -34.03
N GLY A 173 16.23 6.86 -35.27
CA GLY A 173 17.26 6.81 -36.30
C GLY A 173 18.50 7.55 -35.80
N LYS A 174 19.69 6.99 -36.05
CA LYS A 174 20.94 7.70 -35.79
C LYS A 174 20.86 9.06 -36.49
N PRO A 175 21.25 10.15 -35.83
CA PRO A 175 21.30 11.44 -36.49
C PRO A 175 22.30 11.34 -37.65
N SER A 176 21.85 11.68 -38.86
CA SER A 176 22.69 11.80 -40.06
C SER A 176 23.73 12.89 -39.81
N ALA A 177 24.99 12.51 -39.78
CA ALA A 177 26.10 13.46 -39.76
C ALA A 177 26.06 14.28 -41.06
N LYS A 178 25.65 15.55 -40.99
CA LYS A 178 25.88 16.50 -42.09
C LYS A 178 27.36 16.80 -42.18
N ALA A 179 27.95 16.44 -43.32
CA ALA A 179 29.31 16.84 -43.65
C ALA A 179 29.41 18.37 -43.74
N PRO A 180 30.53 18.98 -43.32
CA PRO A 180 30.76 20.41 -43.48
C PRO A 180 30.95 20.73 -44.97
N LYS A 181 30.25 21.73 -45.48
CA LYS A 181 30.56 22.34 -46.79
C LYS A 181 31.68 23.32 -46.58
N HIS A 182 32.75 23.11 -47.35
CA HIS A 182 33.81 24.11 -47.62
C HIS A 182 33.26 25.29 -48.38
#